data_d1088f6ce31a02fee530a6f6f91de420
#
_entry.id   d1088f6ce31a02fee530a6f6f91de420
#
_cell.length_a   1.000
_cell.length_b   1.000
_cell.length_c   1.000
_cell.angle_alpha   90.00
_cell.angle_beta   90.00
_cell.angle_gamma   90.00
#
_symmetry.space_group_name_H-M   'P 1'
#
loop_
_entity.id
_entity.type
_entity.pdbx_description
1 polymer ?
#
loop_
_entity_poly.entity_id
_entity_poly.type
_entity_poly.pdbx_seq_one_letter_code
_entity_poly.pdbx_strand_id
1 'polypeptide(L)'
;MHVCSHKIGQPTVFIPVFPGTNCEYDSARAFERAGANVITKVFRNLDAEDIRSSVEEFEKAISKAQIIMFPGGFSAGDEPDGSAKFFATAFRNAKIKEAVDKLLNERDGLALGVCNGFQALIKLGLVPYGQIVGQTDDSPTLTYNTIGRHISKMVYTKVVTNKSPWLAEAKLGGVYTNPASHGEGRFVASEEWIDKLFANGQVATQYCSPEGHITMDEDGMLMDLITRLKESQVRTVECSEKWLTLKEGVILLRLIFMESRILRFLNPE
;
A
#
# COMPACT_ATOMS: atom_id res chain seq x y z
N MET A 1 -17.55 -1.18 -10.88
CA MET A 1 -17.28 -1.79 -9.56
C MET A 1 -16.76 -3.20 -9.80
N HIS A 2 -15.58 -3.54 -9.30
CA HIS A 2 -15.07 -4.91 -9.40
C HIS A 2 -15.81 -5.83 -8.41
N VAL A 3 -16.29 -6.96 -8.86
CA VAL A 3 -16.93 -7.97 -8.02
C VAL A 3 -15.99 -9.17 -7.96
N CYS A 4 -15.62 -9.62 -6.76
CA CYS A 4 -14.74 -10.75 -6.56
C CYS A 4 -15.34 -12.01 -7.20
N SER A 5 -14.55 -12.70 -8.02
CA SER A 5 -14.97 -13.94 -8.70
C SER A 5 -15.04 -15.13 -7.74
N HIS A 6 -14.30 -15.10 -6.64
CA HIS A 6 -14.21 -16.17 -5.65
C HIS A 6 -14.79 -15.72 -4.32
N LYS A 7 -16.03 -16.06 -4.05
CA LYS A 7 -16.70 -15.73 -2.78
C LYS A 7 -16.25 -16.70 -1.69
N ILE A 8 -15.87 -16.15 -0.55
CA ILE A 8 -15.50 -16.89 0.66
C ILE A 8 -16.16 -16.27 1.88
N GLY A 9 -16.60 -17.13 2.80
CA GLY A 9 -17.32 -16.70 3.99
C GLY A 9 -16.49 -15.88 4.97
N GLN A 10 -15.18 -16.20 5.11
CA GLN A 10 -14.24 -15.47 5.97
C GLN A 10 -12.89 -15.36 5.27
N PRO A 11 -12.47 -14.16 4.83
CA PRO A 11 -11.19 -13.99 4.19
C PRO A 11 -10.04 -14.14 5.19
N THR A 12 -8.93 -14.68 4.69
CA THR A 12 -7.67 -14.77 5.43
C THR A 12 -6.71 -13.71 4.95
N VAL A 13 -6.15 -12.96 5.90
CA VAL A 13 -5.15 -11.92 5.67
C VAL A 13 -3.79 -12.43 6.13
N PHE A 14 -2.80 -12.39 5.26
CA PHE A 14 -1.42 -12.65 5.62
C PHE A 14 -0.68 -11.35 5.90
N ILE A 15 -0.02 -11.27 7.04
CA ILE A 15 0.80 -10.13 7.47
C ILE A 15 2.25 -10.59 7.62
N PRO A 16 3.15 -10.26 6.67
CA PRO A 16 4.58 -10.52 6.80
C PRO A 16 5.22 -9.54 7.79
N VAL A 17 6.06 -10.05 8.67
CA VAL A 17 6.80 -9.27 9.68
C VAL A 17 8.29 -9.44 9.47
N PHE A 18 9.02 -8.32 9.45
CA PHE A 18 10.46 -8.26 9.31
C PHE A 18 11.08 -7.49 10.48
N PRO A 19 12.39 -7.62 10.73
CA PRO A 19 13.08 -6.78 11.70
C PRO A 19 12.80 -5.28 11.40
N GLY A 20 12.29 -4.55 12.41
CA GLY A 20 11.87 -3.16 12.29
C GLY A 20 10.40 -2.92 11.91
N THR A 21 9.62 -3.95 11.59
CA THR A 21 8.16 -3.86 11.50
C THR A 21 7.59 -3.65 12.90
N ASN A 22 6.62 -2.72 13.07
CA ASN A 22 6.02 -2.44 14.36
C ASN A 22 4.51 -2.12 14.33
N CYS A 23 3.89 -2.17 13.16
CA CYS A 23 2.44 -1.91 12.97
C CYS A 23 1.63 -3.18 12.65
N GLU A 24 2.22 -4.38 12.81
CA GLU A 24 1.56 -5.65 12.52
C GLU A 24 0.41 -5.94 13.47
N TYR A 25 0.53 -5.61 14.75
CA TYR A 25 -0.52 -5.82 15.74
C TYR A 25 -1.77 -4.96 15.47
N ASP A 26 -1.56 -3.68 15.12
CA ASP A 26 -2.67 -2.79 14.81
C ASP A 26 -3.34 -3.18 13.50
N SER A 27 -2.54 -3.60 12.51
CA SER A 27 -3.03 -4.14 11.25
C SER A 27 -3.84 -5.41 11.47
N ALA A 28 -3.32 -6.36 12.25
CA ALA A 28 -4.02 -7.61 12.59
C ALA A 28 -5.36 -7.32 13.25
N ARG A 29 -5.35 -6.48 14.29
CA ARG A 29 -6.55 -6.09 15.03
C ARG A 29 -7.61 -5.43 14.13
N ALA A 30 -7.19 -4.61 13.16
CA ALA A 30 -8.12 -3.97 12.23
C ALA A 30 -8.83 -5.01 11.36
N PHE A 31 -8.11 -5.96 10.79
CA PHE A 31 -8.69 -7.02 9.98
C PHE A 31 -9.53 -8.01 10.79
N GLU A 32 -9.10 -8.37 12.00
CA GLU A 32 -9.88 -9.23 12.91
C GLU A 32 -11.22 -8.59 13.30
N ARG A 33 -11.23 -7.28 13.59
CA ARG A 33 -12.47 -6.54 13.87
C ARG A 33 -13.39 -6.49 12.64
N ALA A 34 -12.83 -6.49 11.44
CA ALA A 34 -13.58 -6.62 10.20
C ALA A 34 -14.07 -8.06 9.95
N GLY A 35 -13.78 -9.00 10.83
CA GLY A 35 -14.21 -10.41 10.74
C GLY A 35 -13.30 -11.28 9.90
N ALA A 36 -12.13 -10.79 9.48
CA ALA A 36 -11.16 -11.59 8.77
C ALA A 36 -10.38 -12.53 9.70
N ASN A 37 -9.87 -13.61 9.15
CA ASN A 37 -8.88 -14.45 9.81
C ASN A 37 -7.47 -13.91 9.51
N VAL A 38 -6.60 -13.77 10.51
CA VAL A 38 -5.27 -13.18 10.32
C VAL A 38 -4.17 -14.20 10.58
N ILE A 39 -3.20 -14.26 9.67
CA ILE A 39 -1.97 -15.06 9.79
C ILE A 39 -0.80 -14.08 9.81
N THR A 40 -0.13 -13.96 10.94
CA THR A 40 1.11 -13.18 11.08
C THR A 40 2.30 -14.12 11.11
N LYS A 41 3.34 -13.87 10.31
CA LYS A 41 4.56 -14.65 10.28
C LYS A 41 5.78 -13.75 10.28
N VAL A 42 6.75 -14.08 11.14
CA VAL A 42 8.04 -13.40 11.23
C VAL A 42 9.02 -14.05 10.26
N PHE A 43 9.67 -13.25 9.44
CA PHE A 43 10.78 -13.70 8.60
C PHE A 43 12.05 -13.79 9.46
N ARG A 44 12.51 -15.00 9.71
CA ARG A 44 13.74 -15.28 10.45
C ARG A 44 14.90 -15.32 9.47
N ASN A 45 16.04 -14.75 9.86
CA ASN A 45 17.21 -14.60 9.00
C ASN A 45 18.54 -14.77 9.75
N LEU A 46 18.54 -15.54 10.86
CA LEU A 46 19.75 -15.77 11.64
C LEU A 46 20.73 -16.68 10.91
N ASP A 47 20.20 -17.68 10.20
CA ASP A 47 21.01 -18.60 9.40
C ASP A 47 20.29 -19.02 8.11
N ALA A 48 20.94 -19.86 7.30
CA ALA A 48 20.40 -20.31 6.02
C ALA A 48 19.16 -21.20 6.17
N GLU A 49 19.02 -21.94 7.29
CA GLU A 49 17.85 -22.78 7.56
C GLU A 49 16.66 -21.95 7.95
N ASP A 50 16.85 -20.93 8.78
CA ASP A 50 15.82 -19.95 9.13
C ASP A 50 15.26 -19.25 7.88
N ILE A 51 16.13 -18.86 6.95
CA ILE A 51 15.72 -18.24 5.68
C ILE A 51 14.88 -19.21 4.84
N ARG A 52 15.32 -20.46 4.67
CA ARG A 52 14.57 -21.48 3.92
C ARG A 52 13.20 -21.73 4.54
N SER A 53 13.18 -21.97 5.85
CA SER A 53 11.95 -22.20 6.61
C SER A 53 10.98 -21.01 6.50
N SER A 54 11.48 -19.78 6.61
CA SER A 54 10.66 -18.56 6.49
C SER A 54 10.07 -18.40 5.09
N VAL A 55 10.84 -18.70 4.05
CA VAL A 55 10.35 -18.68 2.66
C VAL A 55 9.20 -19.69 2.47
N GLU A 56 9.32 -20.90 3.00
CA GLU A 56 8.29 -21.93 2.91
C GLU A 56 7.03 -21.57 3.74
N GLU A 57 7.23 -21.00 4.93
CA GLU A 57 6.13 -20.54 5.76
C GLU A 57 5.37 -19.38 5.08
N PHE A 58 6.07 -18.45 4.42
CA PHE A 58 5.47 -17.35 3.69
C PHE A 58 4.71 -17.84 2.46
N GLU A 59 5.32 -18.69 1.63
CA GLU A 59 4.66 -19.33 0.49
C GLU A 59 3.35 -20.00 0.91
N LYS A 60 3.40 -20.81 1.96
CA LYS A 60 2.24 -21.52 2.51
C LYS A 60 1.17 -20.57 3.05
N ALA A 61 1.56 -19.47 3.72
CA ALA A 61 0.64 -18.47 4.23
C ALA A 61 -0.05 -17.71 3.09
N ILE A 62 0.71 -17.27 2.09
CA ILE A 62 0.20 -16.57 0.90
C ILE A 62 -0.75 -17.47 0.12
N SER A 63 -0.44 -18.77 -0.03
CA SER A 63 -1.30 -19.72 -0.72
C SER A 63 -2.68 -19.90 -0.08
N LYS A 64 -2.80 -19.63 1.21
CA LYS A 64 -4.07 -19.70 1.97
C LYS A 64 -4.80 -18.36 2.04
N ALA A 65 -4.06 -17.26 1.92
CA ALA A 65 -4.59 -15.91 2.08
C ALA A 65 -5.37 -15.44 0.86
N GLN A 66 -6.28 -14.50 1.08
CA GLN A 66 -6.96 -13.70 0.05
C GLN A 66 -6.43 -12.28 0.03
N ILE A 67 -5.79 -11.87 1.09
CA ILE A 67 -5.24 -10.53 1.24
C ILE A 67 -3.81 -10.65 1.77
N ILE A 68 -2.88 -9.85 1.22
CA ILE A 68 -1.58 -9.60 1.83
C ILE A 68 -1.60 -8.17 2.36
N MET A 69 -1.32 -7.99 3.65
CA MET A 69 -1.15 -6.68 4.29
C MET A 69 0.33 -6.45 4.59
N PHE A 70 0.93 -5.48 3.92
CA PHE A 70 2.30 -5.02 4.18
C PHE A 70 2.24 -3.92 5.24
N PRO A 71 2.63 -4.20 6.49
CA PRO A 71 2.50 -3.24 7.59
C PRO A 71 3.55 -2.14 7.53
N GLY A 72 3.32 -1.09 8.30
CA GLY A 72 4.27 -0.03 8.52
C GLY A 72 5.38 -0.39 9.51
N GLY A 73 6.25 0.56 9.74
CA GLY A 73 7.44 0.45 10.57
C GLY A 73 8.69 0.89 9.81
N PHE A 74 9.84 0.35 10.21
CA PHE A 74 11.15 0.69 9.65
C PHE A 74 11.93 -0.56 9.30
N SER A 75 11.43 -1.40 8.38
CA SER A 75 12.13 -2.61 7.99
C SER A 75 13.47 -2.29 7.31
N ALA A 76 14.58 -2.58 7.99
CA ALA A 76 15.96 -2.22 7.68
C ALA A 76 16.30 -0.72 7.84
N GLY A 77 15.45 0.07 8.52
CA GLY A 77 15.67 1.50 8.76
C GLY A 77 15.39 2.38 7.53
N ASP A 78 15.41 3.69 7.77
CA ASP A 78 15.38 4.71 6.72
C ASP A 78 16.83 4.98 6.31
N GLU A 79 17.22 4.46 5.17
CA GLU A 79 18.58 4.49 4.65
C GLU A 79 18.61 5.24 3.31
N PRO A 80 19.75 5.83 2.89
CA PRO A 80 19.86 6.52 1.61
C PRO A 80 19.35 5.71 0.41
N ASP A 81 19.46 4.39 0.48
CA ASP A 81 18.94 3.48 -0.55
C ASP A 81 17.45 3.18 -0.39
N GLY A 82 16.77 3.87 0.52
CA GLY A 82 15.36 3.76 0.82
C GLY A 82 14.98 2.61 1.72
N SER A 83 13.82 2.76 2.31
CA SER A 83 13.20 1.83 3.24
C SER A 83 12.64 0.57 2.56
N ALA A 84 12.13 -0.37 3.38
CA ALA A 84 11.54 -1.63 2.93
C ALA A 84 12.51 -2.64 2.25
N LYS A 85 13.79 -2.58 2.55
CA LYS A 85 14.80 -3.48 1.94
C LYS A 85 14.52 -4.96 2.24
N PHE A 86 14.13 -5.31 3.47
CA PHE A 86 13.82 -6.70 3.83
C PHE A 86 12.61 -7.22 3.06
N PHE A 87 11.54 -6.43 2.96
CA PHE A 87 10.39 -6.80 2.13
C PHE A 87 10.81 -7.05 0.70
N ALA A 88 11.52 -6.09 0.11
CA ALA A 88 11.94 -6.18 -1.29
C ALA A 88 12.82 -7.42 -1.56
N THR A 89 13.74 -7.73 -0.66
CA THR A 89 14.63 -8.88 -0.81
C THR A 89 13.87 -10.20 -0.68
N ALA A 90 13.06 -10.36 0.37
CA ALA A 90 12.33 -11.60 0.61
C ALA A 90 11.28 -11.88 -0.46
N PHE A 91 10.52 -10.87 -0.88
CA PHE A 91 9.45 -11.02 -1.86
C PHE A 91 9.95 -11.20 -3.30
N ARG A 92 11.23 -10.91 -3.58
CA ARG A 92 11.89 -11.28 -4.84
C ARG A 92 12.32 -12.75 -4.90
N ASN A 93 12.26 -13.49 -3.79
CA ASN A 93 12.47 -14.94 -3.82
C ASN A 93 11.45 -15.59 -4.75
N ALA A 94 11.91 -16.53 -5.60
CA ALA A 94 11.09 -17.12 -6.65
C ALA A 94 9.79 -17.77 -6.14
N LYS A 95 9.84 -18.50 -5.03
CA LYS A 95 8.66 -19.17 -4.43
C LYS A 95 7.63 -18.15 -3.92
N ILE A 96 8.10 -17.13 -3.19
CA ILE A 96 7.23 -16.09 -2.66
C ILE A 96 6.64 -15.26 -3.80
N LYS A 97 7.46 -14.87 -4.78
CA LYS A 97 7.01 -14.14 -5.97
C LYS A 97 5.91 -14.88 -6.72
N GLU A 98 6.10 -16.18 -6.97
CA GLU A 98 5.11 -17.02 -7.63
C GLU A 98 3.80 -17.12 -6.82
N ALA A 99 3.89 -17.28 -5.50
CA ALA A 99 2.73 -17.33 -4.62
C ALA A 99 1.94 -16.01 -4.62
N VAL A 100 2.64 -14.86 -4.64
CA VAL A 100 2.05 -13.54 -4.78
C VAL A 100 1.36 -13.39 -6.13
N ASP A 101 2.02 -13.78 -7.21
CA ASP A 101 1.46 -13.69 -8.56
C ASP A 101 0.17 -14.51 -8.68
N LYS A 102 0.18 -15.76 -8.19
CA LYS A 102 -1.03 -16.60 -8.14
C LYS A 102 -2.15 -16.00 -7.29
N LEU A 103 -1.81 -15.42 -6.13
CA LEU A 103 -2.81 -14.77 -5.30
C LEU A 103 -3.53 -13.66 -6.07
N LEU A 104 -2.78 -12.86 -6.78
CA LEU A 104 -3.26 -11.61 -7.32
C LEU A 104 -3.87 -11.76 -8.71
N ASN A 105 -3.25 -12.57 -9.56
CA ASN A 105 -3.63 -12.69 -10.97
C ASN A 105 -4.53 -13.89 -11.25
N GLU A 106 -4.43 -14.97 -10.45
CA GLU A 106 -5.24 -16.17 -10.65
C GLU A 106 -6.40 -16.27 -9.66
N ARG A 107 -6.18 -15.90 -8.39
CA ARG A 107 -7.19 -16.06 -7.32
C ARG A 107 -7.95 -14.78 -6.98
N ASP A 108 -7.74 -13.71 -7.76
CA ASP A 108 -8.39 -12.40 -7.58
C ASP A 108 -8.22 -11.81 -6.16
N GLY A 109 -7.07 -12.06 -5.56
CA GLY A 109 -6.74 -11.59 -4.22
C GLY A 109 -6.34 -10.11 -4.20
N LEU A 110 -6.12 -9.59 -2.97
CA LEU A 110 -5.80 -8.19 -2.74
C LEU A 110 -4.46 -8.03 -2.03
N ALA A 111 -3.83 -6.87 -2.23
CA ALA A 111 -2.73 -6.42 -1.40
C ALA A 111 -2.99 -5.01 -0.86
N LEU A 112 -2.51 -4.75 0.34
CA LEU A 112 -2.54 -3.44 0.99
C LEU A 112 -1.16 -3.15 1.57
N GLY A 113 -0.65 -1.94 1.36
CA GLY A 113 0.59 -1.49 1.97
C GLY A 113 0.40 -0.14 2.66
N VAL A 114 0.85 -0.03 3.90
CA VAL A 114 0.76 1.21 4.69
C VAL A 114 2.16 1.65 5.09
N CYS A 115 2.50 2.92 4.89
CA CYS A 115 3.78 3.53 5.26
C CYS A 115 4.96 2.74 4.65
N ASN A 116 5.78 2.09 5.46
CA ASN A 116 6.88 1.23 4.99
C ASN A 116 6.39 0.09 4.08
N GLY A 117 5.21 -0.44 4.32
CA GLY A 117 4.58 -1.41 3.43
C GLY A 117 4.22 -0.83 2.05
N PHE A 118 3.84 0.44 1.97
CA PHE A 118 3.65 1.11 0.69
C PHE A 118 4.96 1.29 -0.06
N GLN A 119 6.02 1.68 0.64
CA GLN A 119 7.36 1.74 0.07
C GLN A 119 7.80 0.36 -0.49
N ALA A 120 7.44 -0.73 0.22
CA ALA A 120 7.69 -2.10 -0.26
C ALA A 120 6.93 -2.39 -1.56
N LEU A 121 5.65 -2.03 -1.66
CA LEU A 121 4.87 -2.23 -2.88
C LEU A 121 5.46 -1.50 -4.08
N ILE A 122 5.90 -0.26 -3.90
CA ILE A 122 6.59 0.52 -4.95
C ILE A 122 7.90 -0.15 -5.35
N LYS A 123 8.76 -0.52 -4.38
CA LYS A 123 10.07 -1.14 -4.67
C LYS A 123 9.97 -2.52 -5.32
N LEU A 124 8.91 -3.25 -5.03
CA LEU A 124 8.62 -4.52 -5.67
C LEU A 124 8.04 -4.36 -7.07
N GLY A 125 7.56 -3.17 -7.44
CA GLY A 125 6.86 -2.94 -8.69
C GLY A 125 5.39 -3.38 -8.65
N LEU A 126 4.91 -3.88 -7.51
CA LEU A 126 3.49 -4.19 -7.32
C LEU A 126 2.63 -2.94 -7.56
N VAL A 127 3.16 -1.79 -7.22
CA VAL A 127 2.68 -0.47 -7.66
C VAL A 127 3.80 0.15 -8.49
N PRO A 128 3.56 0.60 -9.72
CA PRO A 128 2.27 0.64 -10.46
C PRO A 128 2.03 -0.54 -11.41
N TYR A 129 2.91 -1.53 -11.48
CA TYR A 129 2.88 -2.55 -12.54
C TYR A 129 1.91 -3.72 -12.25
N GLY A 130 1.47 -3.91 -11.01
CA GLY A 130 0.61 -5.02 -10.58
C GLY A 130 1.32 -6.38 -10.47
N GLN A 131 2.65 -6.39 -10.57
CA GLN A 131 3.47 -7.59 -10.50
C GLN A 131 4.84 -7.29 -9.92
N ILE A 132 5.51 -8.28 -9.35
CA ILE A 132 6.87 -8.12 -8.83
C ILE A 132 7.86 -8.07 -9.98
N VAL A 133 8.40 -6.87 -10.24
CA VAL A 133 9.39 -6.58 -11.31
C VAL A 133 10.58 -5.80 -10.75
N GLY A 134 11.67 -5.80 -11.50
CA GLY A 134 12.80 -4.90 -11.22
C GLY A 134 12.42 -3.45 -11.50
N GLN A 135 12.90 -2.53 -10.67
CA GLN A 135 12.82 -1.11 -10.95
C GLN A 135 13.87 -0.72 -12.02
N THR A 136 13.50 0.23 -12.83
CA THR A 136 14.37 0.93 -13.80
C THR A 136 14.55 2.38 -13.37
N ASP A 137 15.44 3.12 -14.03
CA ASP A 137 15.69 4.53 -13.72
C ASP A 137 14.44 5.42 -13.93
N ASP A 138 13.52 4.99 -14.78
CA ASP A 138 12.24 5.69 -15.04
C ASP A 138 11.08 5.18 -14.17
N SER A 139 11.31 4.18 -13.32
CA SER A 139 10.23 3.65 -12.46
C SER A 139 9.79 4.66 -11.42
N PRO A 140 8.48 4.82 -11.17
CA PRO A 140 8.00 5.58 -10.03
C PRO A 140 8.60 5.10 -8.72
N THR A 141 8.95 6.02 -7.82
CA THR A 141 9.57 5.70 -6.54
C THR A 141 9.08 6.59 -5.41
N LEU A 142 9.35 6.19 -4.18
CA LEU A 142 9.23 7.02 -2.98
C LEU A 142 10.63 7.39 -2.48
N THR A 143 10.80 8.64 -2.06
CA THR A 143 12.07 9.18 -1.59
C THR A 143 11.87 10.15 -0.42
N TYR A 144 12.96 10.75 0.04
CA TYR A 144 12.96 11.71 1.13
C TYR A 144 12.06 12.92 0.89
N ASN A 145 11.46 13.42 1.96
CA ASN A 145 10.80 14.71 1.97
C ASN A 145 11.80 15.83 1.63
N THR A 146 11.40 16.84 0.82
CA THR A 146 12.30 17.96 0.47
C THR A 146 12.67 18.81 1.67
N ILE A 147 11.84 18.84 2.71
CA ILE A 147 12.17 19.53 3.97
C ILE A 147 13.28 18.83 4.77
N GLY A 148 13.77 17.67 4.33
CA GLY A 148 14.88 16.93 4.96
C GLY A 148 14.58 16.36 6.34
N ARG A 149 13.31 16.21 6.71
CA ARG A 149 12.89 15.67 8.01
C ARG A 149 11.54 14.95 7.95
N HIS A 150 11.24 14.23 9.03
CA HIS A 150 9.93 13.61 9.24
C HIS A 150 8.81 14.64 9.32
N ILE A 151 7.69 14.36 8.68
CA ILE A 151 6.43 15.11 8.76
C ILE A 151 5.44 14.30 9.60
N SER A 152 4.75 14.99 10.53
CA SER A 152 3.60 14.44 11.25
C SER A 152 2.49 15.49 11.27
N LYS A 153 1.44 15.27 10.46
CA LYS A 153 0.43 16.30 10.21
C LYS A 153 -0.90 15.66 9.80
N MET A 154 -2.02 16.28 10.18
CA MET A 154 -3.32 15.94 9.60
C MET A 154 -3.44 16.57 8.21
N VAL A 155 -3.86 15.78 7.23
CA VAL A 155 -4.03 16.19 5.83
C VAL A 155 -5.42 15.85 5.34
N TYR A 156 -5.89 16.59 4.34
CA TYR A 156 -7.14 16.30 3.66
C TYR A 156 -6.86 15.63 2.33
N THR A 157 -7.59 14.55 2.04
CA THR A 157 -7.50 13.83 0.78
C THR A 157 -8.88 13.72 0.15
N LYS A 158 -8.95 13.96 -1.15
CA LYS A 158 -10.16 13.84 -1.96
C LYS A 158 -10.09 12.57 -2.81
N VAL A 159 -11.14 11.77 -2.76
CA VAL A 159 -11.26 10.57 -3.60
C VAL A 159 -11.48 10.98 -5.05
N VAL A 160 -10.57 10.59 -5.95
CA VAL A 160 -10.62 10.91 -7.38
C VAL A 160 -10.97 9.71 -8.25
N THR A 161 -10.85 8.50 -7.72
CA THR A 161 -11.38 7.28 -8.31
C THR A 161 -11.81 6.29 -7.23
N ASN A 162 -12.81 5.49 -7.48
CA ASN A 162 -13.24 4.37 -6.65
C ASN A 162 -13.13 3.03 -7.40
N LYS A 163 -12.23 2.98 -8.38
CA LYS A 163 -11.98 1.79 -9.20
C LYS A 163 -11.41 0.63 -8.37
N SER A 164 -10.57 0.97 -7.39
CA SER A 164 -10.00 -0.01 -6.48
C SER A 164 -11.07 -0.62 -5.56
N PRO A 165 -11.05 -1.96 -5.33
CA PRO A 165 -11.92 -2.62 -4.37
C PRO A 165 -11.91 -1.98 -2.98
N TRP A 166 -10.76 -1.50 -2.52
CA TRP A 166 -10.61 -0.83 -1.23
C TRP A 166 -11.41 0.47 -1.11
N LEU A 167 -11.71 1.12 -2.23
CA LEU A 167 -12.47 2.37 -2.30
C LEU A 167 -13.85 2.20 -2.93
N ALA A 168 -14.30 0.97 -3.17
CA ALA A 168 -15.57 0.69 -3.84
C ALA A 168 -16.77 1.40 -3.17
N GLU A 169 -16.74 1.53 -1.84
CA GLU A 169 -17.77 2.20 -1.05
C GLU A 169 -17.44 3.69 -0.76
N ALA A 170 -16.27 4.18 -1.19
CA ALA A 170 -15.90 5.58 -0.98
C ALA A 170 -16.66 6.48 -1.96
N LYS A 171 -17.18 7.59 -1.45
CA LYS A 171 -17.86 8.58 -2.29
C LYS A 171 -16.86 9.27 -3.20
N LEU A 172 -17.06 9.18 -4.52
CA LEU A 172 -16.25 9.92 -5.48
C LEU A 172 -16.35 11.44 -5.19
N GLY A 173 -15.23 12.13 -5.13
CA GLY A 173 -15.14 13.52 -4.70
C GLY A 173 -15.24 13.72 -3.17
N GLY A 174 -15.44 12.67 -2.39
CA GLY A 174 -15.47 12.74 -0.92
C GLY A 174 -14.13 13.20 -0.36
N VAL A 175 -14.16 14.12 0.62
CA VAL A 175 -12.98 14.63 1.31
C VAL A 175 -12.86 13.96 2.66
N TYR A 176 -11.66 13.48 2.97
CA TYR A 176 -11.36 12.77 4.21
C TYR A 176 -10.10 13.34 4.86
N THR A 177 -10.11 13.39 6.19
CA THR A 177 -8.95 13.80 6.97
C THR A 177 -8.15 12.58 7.35
N ASN A 178 -6.87 12.57 7.05
CA ASN A 178 -5.95 11.49 7.35
C ASN A 178 -4.70 12.03 8.02
N PRO A 179 -4.11 11.33 9.01
CA PRO A 179 -2.80 11.69 9.50
C PRO A 179 -1.73 11.22 8.51
N ALA A 180 -0.80 12.11 8.19
CA ALA A 180 0.44 11.83 7.49
C ALA A 180 1.58 11.74 8.50
N SER A 181 2.41 10.70 8.41
CA SER A 181 3.58 10.52 9.27
C SER A 181 4.67 9.78 8.50
N HIS A 182 5.63 10.53 7.94
CA HIS A 182 6.69 9.96 7.12
C HIS A 182 7.94 10.84 7.00
N GLY A 183 9.10 10.22 6.78
CA GLY A 183 10.34 10.86 6.34
C GLY A 183 10.59 10.67 4.84
N GLU A 184 10.07 9.60 4.26
CA GLU A 184 10.26 9.17 2.88
C GLU A 184 8.92 8.89 2.17
N GLY A 185 8.00 9.84 2.22
CA GLY A 185 6.68 9.72 1.57
C GLY A 185 6.57 10.46 0.24
N ARG A 186 7.66 11.05 -0.27
CA ARG A 186 7.65 11.79 -1.53
C ARG A 186 7.62 10.85 -2.72
N PHE A 187 6.51 10.86 -3.45
CA PHE A 187 6.36 10.12 -4.70
C PHE A 187 7.01 10.89 -5.85
N VAL A 188 7.88 10.23 -6.60
CA VAL A 188 8.58 10.78 -7.77
C VAL A 188 8.32 9.90 -8.98
N ALA A 189 7.90 10.52 -10.08
CA ALA A 189 7.68 9.87 -11.36
C ALA A 189 7.84 10.90 -12.50
N SER A 190 8.10 10.44 -13.72
CA SER A 190 8.07 11.29 -14.91
C SER A 190 6.64 11.79 -15.20
N GLU A 191 6.51 12.90 -15.95
CA GLU A 191 5.19 13.42 -16.38
C GLU A 191 4.42 12.35 -17.15
N GLU A 192 5.08 11.60 -18.02
CA GLU A 192 4.48 10.50 -18.77
C GLU A 192 3.89 9.43 -17.84
N TRP A 193 4.63 9.04 -16.80
CA TRP A 193 4.11 8.10 -15.79
C TRP A 193 2.89 8.63 -15.06
N ILE A 194 2.92 9.91 -14.68
CA ILE A 194 1.81 10.53 -13.97
C ILE A 194 0.56 10.54 -14.84
N ASP A 195 0.68 10.97 -16.09
CA ASP A 195 -0.45 10.99 -17.03
C ASP A 195 -1.02 9.58 -17.25
N LYS A 196 -0.16 8.58 -17.39
CA LYS A 196 -0.54 7.17 -17.50
C LYS A 196 -1.31 6.67 -16.26
N LEU A 197 -0.83 6.98 -15.07
CA LEU A 197 -1.46 6.58 -13.81
C LEU A 197 -2.87 7.19 -13.67
N PHE A 198 -3.05 8.44 -14.11
CA PHE A 198 -4.39 9.05 -14.12
C PHE A 198 -5.29 8.45 -15.19
N ALA A 199 -4.80 8.33 -16.42
CA ALA A 199 -5.56 7.73 -17.51
C ALA A 199 -6.06 6.32 -17.16
N ASN A 200 -5.24 5.57 -16.42
CA ASN A 200 -5.58 4.22 -15.97
C ASN A 200 -6.48 4.20 -14.72
N GLY A 201 -6.75 5.35 -14.08
CA GLY A 201 -7.48 5.41 -12.81
C GLY A 201 -6.72 4.78 -11.65
N GLN A 202 -5.39 4.80 -11.70
CA GLN A 202 -4.50 4.28 -10.65
C GLN A 202 -4.19 5.30 -9.55
N VAL A 203 -4.73 6.51 -9.65
CA VAL A 203 -4.67 7.54 -8.61
C VAL A 203 -5.98 7.53 -7.84
N ALA A 204 -5.93 7.11 -6.60
CA ALA A 204 -7.14 6.95 -5.78
C ALA A 204 -7.54 8.24 -5.08
N THR A 205 -6.58 8.98 -4.55
CA THR A 205 -6.82 10.22 -3.82
C THR A 205 -5.84 11.31 -4.22
N GLN A 206 -6.25 12.57 -3.99
CA GLN A 206 -5.40 13.75 -4.14
C GLN A 206 -5.45 14.57 -2.85
N TYR A 207 -4.34 15.24 -2.50
CA TYR A 207 -4.36 16.22 -1.43
C TYR A 207 -5.26 17.41 -1.80
N CYS A 208 -5.99 17.92 -0.83
CA CYS A 208 -6.92 19.01 -1.04
C CYS A 208 -7.08 19.88 0.22
N SER A 209 -7.71 21.04 0.06
CA SER A 209 -8.21 21.82 1.19
C SER A 209 -9.40 21.13 1.87
N PRO A 210 -9.83 21.57 3.06
CA PRO A 210 -11.04 21.07 3.70
C PRO A 210 -12.29 21.16 2.81
N GLU A 211 -12.35 22.15 1.91
CA GLU A 211 -13.44 22.36 0.96
C GLU A 211 -13.33 21.48 -0.28
N GLY A 212 -12.23 20.70 -0.40
CA GLY A 212 -12.01 19.77 -1.51
C GLY A 212 -11.40 20.40 -2.77
N HIS A 213 -10.85 21.61 -2.67
CA HIS A 213 -10.02 22.17 -3.74
C HIS A 213 -8.65 21.51 -3.73
N ILE A 214 -8.19 21.05 -4.89
CA ILE A 214 -6.84 20.49 -5.01
C ILE A 214 -5.84 21.60 -4.72
N THR A 215 -5.05 21.43 -3.68
CA THR A 215 -4.07 22.41 -3.22
C THR A 215 -2.70 21.77 -3.06
N MET A 216 -1.67 22.56 -3.28
CA MET A 216 -0.37 22.31 -2.70
C MET A 216 -0.36 22.92 -1.30
N ASP A 217 0.29 22.26 -0.35
CA ASP A 217 0.42 22.77 1.01
C ASP A 217 1.17 24.11 0.99
N GLU A 218 0.56 25.17 1.54
CA GLU A 218 1.16 26.50 1.62
C GLU A 218 2.48 26.51 2.41
N ASP A 219 2.64 25.58 3.34
CA ASP A 219 3.88 25.42 4.12
C ASP A 219 5.00 24.68 3.37
N GLY A 220 4.77 24.24 2.14
CA GLY A 220 5.75 23.49 1.34
C GLY A 220 6.01 22.06 1.84
N MET A 221 5.33 21.62 2.90
CA MET A 221 5.59 20.32 3.53
C MET A 221 5.02 19.14 2.76
N LEU A 222 3.89 19.34 2.06
CA LEU A 222 3.30 18.35 1.16
C LEU A 222 3.74 18.55 -0.30
N MET A 223 4.40 19.68 -0.61
CA MET A 223 5.03 19.92 -1.91
C MET A 223 6.14 18.93 -2.23
N ASP A 224 6.65 18.22 -1.24
CA ASP A 224 7.62 17.16 -1.42
C ASP A 224 7.13 16.04 -2.34
N LEU A 225 5.85 15.97 -2.56
CA LEU A 225 5.31 15.05 -3.53
C LEU A 225 5.46 15.53 -4.97
N ILE A 226 5.67 16.85 -5.21
CA ILE A 226 5.41 17.40 -6.55
C ILE A 226 6.14 18.72 -6.80
N THR A 227 7.45 18.74 -6.72
CA THR A 227 8.21 19.93 -7.07
C THR A 227 8.24 20.26 -8.57
N ARG A 228 7.59 19.51 -9.44
CA ARG A 228 7.62 19.74 -10.90
C ARG A 228 6.28 19.62 -11.63
N LEU A 229 5.17 19.44 -10.96
CA LEU A 229 3.89 19.30 -11.63
C LEU A 229 3.08 20.59 -11.57
N LYS A 230 2.48 20.99 -12.69
CA LYS A 230 1.55 22.12 -12.79
C LYS A 230 0.45 21.97 -11.73
N GLU A 231 -0.06 23.09 -11.20
CA GLU A 231 -1.08 23.16 -10.13
C GLU A 231 -2.28 22.21 -10.31
N SER A 232 -2.61 21.86 -11.55
CA SER A 232 -3.67 20.92 -11.91
C SER A 232 -3.35 19.44 -11.69
N GLN A 233 -2.14 19.09 -11.25
CA GLN A 233 -1.60 17.73 -11.28
C GLN A 233 -1.13 17.18 -9.93
N VAL A 234 -1.54 17.76 -8.79
CA VAL A 234 -1.19 17.23 -7.44
C VAL A 234 -1.90 15.90 -7.18
N ARG A 235 -1.14 14.81 -7.06
CA ARG A 235 -1.67 13.45 -7.18
C ARG A 235 -1.05 12.47 -6.20
N THR A 236 -1.85 11.70 -5.48
CA THR A 236 -1.41 10.51 -4.73
C THR A 236 -1.67 9.28 -5.60
N VAL A 237 -0.64 8.49 -5.85
CA VAL A 237 -0.73 7.32 -6.73
C VAL A 237 -1.18 6.10 -5.93
N GLU A 238 -2.19 5.47 -6.43
CA GLU A 238 -2.65 4.17 -5.98
C GLU A 238 -3.08 3.32 -7.18
N CYS A 239 -2.68 2.21 -7.22
CA CYS A 239 -2.73 0.93 -7.87
C CYS A 239 -3.72 0.58 -8.97
N SER A 240 -3.36 -0.45 -9.77
CA SER A 240 -4.17 -1.16 -10.76
C SER A 240 -5.45 -1.76 -10.15
N GLU A 241 -6.36 -2.27 -10.97
CA GLU A 241 -7.69 -2.76 -10.59
C GLU A 241 -7.75 -3.71 -9.39
N LYS A 242 -6.62 -4.33 -9.03
CA LYS A 242 -6.51 -5.32 -7.94
C LYS A 242 -5.75 -4.84 -6.70
N TRP A 243 -5.26 -3.60 -6.69
CA TRP A 243 -4.31 -3.14 -5.68
C TRP A 243 -4.67 -1.80 -5.08
N LEU A 244 -4.50 -1.67 -3.79
CA LEU A 244 -4.55 -0.39 -3.12
C LEU A 244 -3.33 -0.18 -2.25
N THR A 245 -2.74 0.96 -2.39
CA THR A 245 -1.81 1.52 -1.45
C THR A 245 -2.36 2.78 -0.86
N LEU A 246 -2.31 2.87 0.42
CA LEU A 246 -2.69 4.06 1.15
C LEU A 246 -1.43 4.69 1.71
N LYS A 247 -1.22 5.94 1.36
CA LYS A 247 -0.14 6.72 1.87
C LYS A 247 -0.29 6.90 3.37
N GLU A 248 0.76 6.50 4.08
CA GLU A 248 1.13 6.99 5.40
C GLU A 248 0.20 6.65 6.57
N GLY A 249 0.59 5.63 7.26
CA GLY A 249 0.55 5.49 8.74
C GLY A 249 -0.78 5.55 9.45
N VAL A 250 -1.92 5.85 8.88
CA VAL A 250 -3.18 5.90 9.65
C VAL A 250 -4.48 5.76 8.83
N ILE A 251 -4.48 5.00 7.81
CA ILE A 251 -5.78 4.54 7.31
C ILE A 251 -6.26 3.30 8.07
N LEU A 252 -5.41 2.72 8.89
CA LEU A 252 -5.83 1.69 9.85
C LEU A 252 -7.02 2.16 10.72
N LEU A 253 -7.06 3.42 11.14
CA LEU A 253 -8.19 3.97 11.92
C LEU A 253 -9.48 4.15 11.10
N ARG A 254 -9.42 4.28 9.77
CA ARG A 254 -10.63 4.37 8.91
C ARG A 254 -10.96 3.09 8.15
N LEU A 255 -10.02 2.19 7.91
CA LEU A 255 -10.36 0.80 7.64
C LEU A 255 -11.25 0.24 8.76
N ILE A 256 -11.04 0.65 10.01
CA ILE A 256 -11.90 0.30 11.14
C ILE A 256 -13.36 0.79 10.96
N PHE A 257 -13.62 1.93 10.34
CA PHE A 257 -14.98 2.41 10.02
C PHE A 257 -15.54 1.87 8.70
N MET A 258 -14.70 1.35 7.79
CA MET A 258 -15.10 0.64 6.57
C MET A 258 -15.18 -0.89 6.79
N GLU A 259 -14.96 -1.35 8.00
CA GLU A 259 -14.82 -2.76 8.42
C GLU A 259 -15.90 -3.68 7.87
N SER A 260 -17.16 -3.27 8.00
CA SER A 260 -18.30 -4.05 7.49
C SER A 260 -18.43 -4.07 5.97
N ARG A 261 -17.67 -3.22 5.26
CA ARG A 261 -17.82 -2.97 3.83
C ARG A 261 -16.79 -3.71 2.98
N ILE A 262 -15.55 -3.88 3.49
CA ILE A 262 -14.54 -4.71 2.83
C ILE A 262 -14.98 -6.18 2.82
N LEU A 263 -15.54 -6.66 3.92
CA LEU A 263 -16.08 -8.01 4.01
C LEU A 263 -17.27 -8.23 3.08
N ARG A 264 -18.13 -7.21 2.89
CA ARG A 264 -19.22 -7.27 1.90
C ARG A 264 -18.71 -7.35 0.47
N PHE A 265 -17.54 -6.77 0.18
CA PHE A 265 -16.91 -6.93 -1.13
C PHE A 265 -16.45 -8.37 -1.37
N LEU A 266 -15.89 -9.02 -0.35
CA LEU A 266 -15.45 -10.42 -0.42
C LEU A 266 -16.61 -11.42 -0.26
N ASN A 267 -17.67 -11.01 0.42
CA ASN A 267 -18.89 -11.80 0.64
C ASN A 267 -20.16 -10.93 0.51
N PRO A 268 -20.51 -10.46 -0.70
CA PRO A 268 -21.74 -9.71 -0.92
C PRO A 268 -22.95 -10.64 -0.76
N GLU A 269 -23.73 -10.47 0.32
CA GLU A 269 -25.11 -10.97 0.41
C GLU A 269 -26.07 -10.01 -0.30
#